data_6947f7933ac665de38ac8e4bab9262d7
#
_entry.id   6947f7933ac665de38ac8e4bab9262d7
#
_cell.length_a   1.000
_cell.length_b   1.000
_cell.length_c   1.000
_cell.angle_alpha   90.00
_cell.angle_beta   90.00
_cell.angle_gamma   90.00
#
_symmetry.space_group_name_H-M   'P 1'
#
loop_
_entity.id
_entity.type
_entity.pdbx_description
1 polymer ?
#
loop_
_entity_poly.entity_id
_entity_poly.type
_entity_poly.pdbx_seq_one_letter_code
_entity_poly.pdbx_strand_id
1 'polypeptide(L)'
;MTSITHVVPARAHLDAFFERVNPARGRLVFALDATASRQPTWDTAAALTSEMFDAVAAIGGLDAQLVYFGGDQCVAWRWLSDAKALSATMRGVMCQAGYTQIGRVLDHARKENARERVNALILISDACEEDPEGLYAAARELGGLPLFLFQEGHDQCVGRIYAELAAITKGAFCKFYSGAAQRLADLLKAVAAFAAGGVKALATQNSEAARLLLTQMKK
;
A
#
# COMPACT_ATOMS: atom_id res chain seq x y z
N MET A 1 -21.18 14.50 -49.46
CA MET A 1 -21.02 14.24 -47.99
C MET A 1 -20.09 13.06 -47.83
N THR A 2 -18.82 13.32 -47.52
CA THR A 2 -17.79 12.29 -47.47
C THR A 2 -17.60 11.92 -46.00
N SER A 3 -18.00 10.68 -45.65
CA SER A 3 -17.78 10.13 -44.29
C SER A 3 -16.28 9.90 -44.05
N ILE A 4 -15.75 10.55 -43.02
CA ILE A 4 -14.41 10.32 -42.51
C ILE A 4 -14.45 9.07 -41.64
N THR A 5 -13.87 7.96 -42.16
CA THR A 5 -13.67 6.75 -41.37
C THR A 5 -12.43 6.92 -40.49
N HIS A 6 -12.61 7.08 -39.20
CA HIS A 6 -11.49 7.07 -38.27
C HIS A 6 -10.91 5.65 -38.18
N VAL A 7 -9.77 5.45 -38.83
CA VAL A 7 -8.97 4.22 -38.68
C VAL A 7 -8.20 4.33 -37.36
N VAL A 8 -8.63 3.56 -36.38
CA VAL A 8 -7.86 3.38 -35.13
C VAL A 8 -6.60 2.60 -35.49
N PRO A 9 -5.39 3.08 -35.11
CA PRO A 9 -4.15 2.39 -35.44
C PRO A 9 -4.16 0.95 -34.90
N ALA A 10 -3.76 0.00 -35.72
CA ALA A 10 -3.69 -1.44 -35.38
C ALA A 10 -2.90 -1.70 -34.09
N ARG A 11 -1.94 -0.84 -33.75
CA ARG A 11 -1.14 -0.87 -32.54
C ARG A 11 -1.99 -0.66 -31.27
N ALA A 12 -2.95 0.27 -31.27
CA ALA A 12 -3.84 0.51 -30.14
C ALA A 12 -4.77 -0.68 -29.84
N HIS A 13 -5.17 -1.43 -30.88
CA HIS A 13 -5.93 -2.68 -30.70
C HIS A 13 -5.08 -3.82 -30.15
N LEU A 14 -3.83 -3.90 -30.58
CA LEU A 14 -2.87 -4.87 -30.05
C LEU A 14 -2.53 -4.57 -28.59
N ASP A 15 -2.25 -3.32 -28.25
CA ASP A 15 -1.96 -2.90 -26.89
C ASP A 15 -3.16 -3.19 -25.95
N ALA A 16 -4.39 -2.85 -26.37
CA ALA A 16 -5.61 -3.17 -25.64
C ALA A 16 -5.88 -4.69 -25.52
N PHE A 17 -5.46 -5.48 -26.53
CA PHE A 17 -5.53 -6.94 -26.46
C PHE A 17 -4.51 -7.50 -25.47
N PHE A 18 -3.26 -7.03 -25.53
CA PHE A 18 -2.21 -7.45 -24.58
C PHE A 18 -2.53 -7.05 -23.13
N GLU A 19 -3.12 -5.88 -22.90
CA GLU A 19 -3.63 -5.49 -21.56
C GLU A 19 -4.75 -6.41 -21.05
N ARG A 20 -5.58 -6.95 -21.93
CA ARG A 20 -6.63 -7.93 -21.57
C ARG A 20 -6.09 -9.32 -21.32
N VAL A 21 -5.05 -9.72 -22.07
CA VAL A 21 -4.45 -11.07 -22.00
C VAL A 21 -3.41 -11.17 -20.90
N ASN A 22 -2.75 -10.04 -20.55
CA ASN A 22 -1.78 -9.97 -19.47
C ASN A 22 -1.97 -8.64 -18.74
N PRO A 23 -2.98 -8.54 -17.86
CA PRO A 23 -3.21 -7.32 -17.09
C PRO A 23 -1.96 -6.98 -16.31
N ALA A 24 -1.53 -5.72 -16.38
CA ALA A 24 -0.39 -5.24 -15.62
C ALA A 24 -0.58 -5.57 -14.14
N ARG A 25 0.41 -6.18 -13.52
CA ARG A 25 0.38 -6.50 -12.09
C ARG A 25 0.30 -5.21 -11.28
N GLY A 26 -0.51 -5.21 -10.23
CA GLY A 26 -0.53 -4.10 -9.30
C GLY A 26 0.81 -3.96 -8.58
N ARG A 27 1.31 -2.74 -8.40
CA ARG A 27 2.54 -2.49 -7.64
C ARG A 27 2.22 -1.84 -6.31
N LEU A 28 2.66 -2.47 -5.22
CA LEU A 28 2.38 -2.09 -3.85
C LEU A 28 3.67 -1.93 -3.06
N VAL A 29 3.94 -0.75 -2.53
CA VAL A 29 4.93 -0.59 -1.46
C VAL A 29 4.26 -0.94 -0.14
N PHE A 30 4.79 -1.94 0.55
CA PHE A 30 4.29 -2.45 1.83
C PHE A 30 5.27 -2.07 2.94
N ALA A 31 4.98 -0.98 3.63
CA ALA A 31 5.84 -0.41 4.65
C ALA A 31 5.35 -0.77 6.07
N LEU A 32 6.25 -1.21 6.91
CA LEU A 32 5.98 -1.57 8.30
C LEU A 32 7.01 -0.97 9.25
N ASP A 33 6.49 -0.55 10.37
CA ASP A 33 7.27 -0.25 11.55
C ASP A 33 7.82 -1.56 12.15
N ALA A 34 9.13 -1.69 12.19
CA ALA A 34 9.87 -2.80 12.79
C ALA A 34 10.54 -2.38 14.11
N THR A 35 9.96 -1.45 14.85
CA THR A 35 10.39 -1.13 16.21
C THR A 35 10.06 -2.27 17.18
N ALA A 36 10.75 -2.36 18.32
CA ALA A 36 10.70 -3.53 19.20
C ALA A 36 9.27 -3.86 19.70
N SER A 37 8.41 -2.87 19.89
CA SER A 37 7.01 -3.06 20.28
C SER A 37 6.14 -3.69 19.20
N ARG A 38 6.60 -3.72 17.94
CA ARG A 38 5.84 -4.16 16.78
C ARG A 38 5.96 -5.64 16.44
N GLN A 39 6.78 -6.41 17.13
CA GLN A 39 7.00 -7.83 16.79
C GLN A 39 5.70 -8.63 16.62
N PRO A 40 4.68 -8.55 17.51
CA PRO A 40 3.44 -9.31 17.32
C PRO A 40 2.66 -8.90 16.08
N THR A 41 2.64 -7.60 15.75
CA THR A 41 1.97 -7.08 14.54
C THR A 41 2.75 -7.44 13.29
N TRP A 42 4.08 -7.42 13.39
CA TRP A 42 4.98 -7.86 12.32
C TRP A 42 4.73 -9.33 11.95
N ASP A 43 4.69 -10.21 12.95
CA ASP A 43 4.45 -11.64 12.75
C ASP A 43 3.06 -11.90 12.14
N THR A 44 2.05 -11.15 12.61
CA THR A 44 0.70 -11.18 12.05
C THR A 44 0.69 -10.73 10.59
N ALA A 45 1.29 -9.60 10.26
CA ALA A 45 1.37 -9.09 8.88
C ALA A 45 2.10 -10.07 7.96
N ALA A 46 3.20 -10.67 8.43
CA ALA A 46 3.94 -11.68 7.67
C ALA A 46 3.09 -12.94 7.39
N ALA A 47 2.24 -13.34 8.31
CA ALA A 47 1.33 -14.49 8.13
C ALA A 47 0.21 -14.17 7.12
N LEU A 48 -0.24 -12.92 7.07
CA LEU A 48 -1.35 -12.48 6.21
C LEU A 48 -0.93 -12.14 4.76
N THR A 49 0.35 -12.15 4.44
CA THR A 49 0.81 -11.81 3.08
C THR A 49 0.24 -12.72 1.99
N SER A 50 0.05 -14.02 2.27
CA SER A 50 -0.57 -14.95 1.32
C SER A 50 -1.99 -14.50 0.94
N GLU A 51 -2.79 -14.07 1.92
CA GLU A 51 -4.17 -13.64 1.69
C GLU A 51 -4.26 -12.38 0.81
N MET A 52 -3.25 -11.50 0.87
CA MET A 52 -3.15 -10.33 -0.01
C MET A 52 -2.97 -10.75 -1.48
N PHE A 53 -2.06 -11.70 -1.74
CA PHE A 53 -1.79 -12.17 -3.10
C PHE A 53 -2.94 -12.99 -3.65
N ASP A 54 -3.55 -13.87 -2.84
CA ASP A 54 -4.70 -14.69 -3.22
C ASP A 54 -5.90 -13.81 -3.61
N ALA A 55 -6.12 -12.72 -2.88
CA ALA A 55 -7.21 -11.79 -3.15
C ALA A 55 -7.14 -11.12 -4.54
N VAL A 56 -5.97 -11.10 -5.16
CA VAL A 56 -5.76 -10.40 -6.45
C VAL A 56 -5.33 -11.31 -7.58
N ALA A 57 -5.16 -12.60 -7.32
CA ALA A 57 -4.73 -13.57 -8.33
C ALA A 57 -5.61 -13.57 -9.59
N ALA A 58 -6.93 -13.39 -9.43
CA ALA A 58 -7.90 -13.37 -10.53
C ALA A 58 -7.96 -12.03 -11.30
N ILE A 59 -7.35 -10.95 -10.78
CA ILE A 59 -7.46 -9.60 -11.37
C ILE A 59 -6.12 -9.06 -11.88
N GLY A 60 -5.09 -9.90 -12.00
CA GLY A 60 -3.79 -9.53 -12.58
C GLY A 60 -2.59 -9.81 -11.68
N GLY A 61 -2.83 -10.04 -10.38
CA GLY A 61 -1.77 -10.30 -9.41
C GLY A 61 -1.16 -9.04 -8.82
N LEU A 62 -0.13 -9.23 -8.02
CA LEU A 62 0.52 -8.18 -7.23
C LEU A 62 2.04 -8.32 -7.26
N ASP A 63 2.74 -7.23 -7.41
CA ASP A 63 4.14 -7.08 -7.07
C ASP A 63 4.23 -6.23 -5.81
N ALA A 64 4.84 -6.74 -4.77
CA ALA A 64 4.99 -6.05 -3.50
C ALA A 64 6.45 -5.80 -3.17
N GLN A 65 6.75 -4.61 -2.66
CA GLN A 65 8.05 -4.26 -2.14
C GLN A 65 7.95 -4.04 -0.64
N LEU A 66 8.66 -4.85 0.14
CA LEU A 66 8.77 -4.63 1.58
C LEU A 66 9.69 -3.44 1.85
N VAL A 67 9.18 -2.51 2.65
CA VAL A 67 9.97 -1.44 3.26
C VAL A 67 9.76 -1.49 4.76
N TYR A 68 10.82 -1.39 5.55
CA TYR A 68 10.67 -1.35 7.00
C TYR A 68 11.69 -0.43 7.64
N PHE A 69 11.35 0.09 8.79
CA PHE A 69 12.25 0.88 9.61
C PHE A 69 12.28 0.36 11.05
N GLY A 70 13.45 0.42 11.66
CA GLY A 70 13.70 0.03 13.04
C GLY A 70 15.14 0.32 13.39
N GLY A 71 15.44 0.63 14.64
CA GLY A 71 16.74 1.17 15.01
C GLY A 71 17.02 2.47 14.23
N ASP A 72 18.18 2.56 13.64
CA ASP A 72 18.58 3.70 12.77
C ASP A 72 18.39 3.42 11.27
N GLN A 73 17.75 2.29 10.92
CA GLN A 73 17.67 1.82 9.55
C GLN A 73 16.27 1.98 8.96
N CYS A 74 16.23 2.38 7.68
CA CYS A 74 15.08 2.24 6.83
C CYS A 74 15.53 1.42 5.60
N VAL A 75 14.99 0.22 5.45
CA VAL A 75 15.43 -0.78 4.48
C VAL A 75 14.32 -1.03 3.48
N ALA A 76 14.64 -0.96 2.19
CA ALA A 76 13.76 -1.38 1.12
C ALA A 76 14.32 -2.64 0.45
N TRP A 77 13.48 -3.67 0.33
CA TRP A 77 13.81 -4.89 -0.39
C TRP A 77 13.50 -4.75 -1.88
N ARG A 78 13.90 -5.77 -2.64
CA ARG A 78 13.49 -5.88 -4.05
C ARG A 78 12.00 -6.12 -4.18
N TRP A 79 11.43 -5.83 -5.33
CA TRP A 79 10.07 -6.19 -5.69
C TRP A 79 9.89 -7.71 -5.76
N LEU A 80 8.80 -8.21 -5.21
CA LEU A 80 8.47 -9.63 -5.11
C LEU A 80 7.07 -9.87 -5.65
N SER A 81 6.95 -10.87 -6.52
CA SER A 81 5.67 -11.27 -7.15
C SER A 81 5.05 -12.51 -6.50
N ASP A 82 5.68 -12.99 -5.42
CA ASP A 82 5.32 -14.23 -4.75
C ASP A 82 5.13 -14.03 -3.24
N ALA A 83 3.97 -14.47 -2.73
CA ALA A 83 3.59 -14.33 -1.33
C ALA A 83 4.55 -15.04 -0.37
N LYS A 84 5.04 -16.23 -0.76
CA LYS A 84 5.95 -17.02 0.10
C LYS A 84 7.30 -16.33 0.23
N ALA A 85 7.80 -15.74 -0.88
CA ALA A 85 9.03 -14.97 -0.87
C ALA A 85 8.91 -13.72 0.02
N LEU A 86 7.78 -12.99 -0.05
CA LEU A 86 7.54 -11.84 0.81
C LEU A 86 7.45 -12.24 2.28
N SER A 87 6.65 -13.26 2.60
CA SER A 87 6.51 -13.77 3.96
C SER A 87 7.84 -14.28 4.53
N ALA A 88 8.64 -15.00 3.72
CA ALA A 88 9.95 -15.47 4.14
C ALA A 88 10.92 -14.30 4.44
N THR A 89 10.90 -13.27 3.59
CA THR A 89 11.69 -12.04 3.80
C THR A 89 11.29 -11.36 5.11
N MET A 90 10.00 -11.21 5.37
CA MET A 90 9.49 -10.59 6.59
C MET A 90 9.90 -11.36 7.84
N ARG A 91 9.81 -12.69 7.84
CA ARG A 91 10.22 -13.53 8.99
C ARG A 91 11.72 -13.45 9.32
N GLY A 92 12.54 -13.01 8.38
CA GLY A 92 13.98 -12.77 8.60
C GLY A 92 14.29 -11.43 9.25
N VAL A 93 13.30 -10.54 9.41
CA VAL A 93 13.49 -9.23 10.02
C VAL A 93 13.26 -9.32 11.53
N MET A 94 14.18 -8.77 12.29
CA MET A 94 14.04 -8.62 13.75
C MET A 94 13.68 -7.19 14.08
N CYS A 95 12.61 -7.00 14.82
CA CYS A 95 12.22 -5.69 15.33
C CYS A 95 13.25 -5.16 16.33
N GLN A 96 13.67 -3.90 16.17
CA GLN A 96 14.69 -3.25 16.99
C GLN A 96 14.19 -1.92 17.52
N ALA A 97 14.56 -1.57 18.75
CA ALA A 97 14.23 -0.27 19.30
C ALA A 97 14.77 0.87 18.43
N GLY A 98 13.95 1.90 18.22
CA GLY A 98 14.29 3.05 17.37
C GLY A 98 13.12 4.00 17.23
N TYR A 99 13.32 5.06 16.48
CA TYR A 99 12.29 6.05 16.15
C TYR A 99 11.61 5.71 14.82
N THR A 100 10.42 6.29 14.61
CA THR A 100 9.75 6.22 13.30
C THR A 100 10.58 6.92 12.23
N GLN A 101 10.49 6.41 11.00
CA GLN A 101 11.21 6.95 9.85
C GLN A 101 10.26 7.05 8.63
N ILE A 102 9.07 7.58 8.89
CA ILE A 102 7.99 7.70 7.89
C ILE A 102 8.43 8.55 6.71
N GLY A 103 9.12 9.67 6.98
CA GLY A 103 9.65 10.55 5.93
C GLY A 103 10.57 9.82 4.95
N ARG A 104 11.41 8.89 5.44
CA ARG A 104 12.28 8.06 4.58
C ARG A 104 11.47 7.06 3.74
N VAL A 105 10.39 6.51 4.29
CA VAL A 105 9.45 5.64 3.55
C VAL A 105 8.78 6.43 2.43
N LEU A 106 8.29 7.65 2.71
CA LEU A 106 7.65 8.51 1.71
C LEU A 106 8.62 8.88 0.59
N ASP A 107 9.84 9.28 0.91
CA ASP A 107 10.86 9.61 -0.10
C ASP A 107 11.23 8.40 -0.97
N HIS A 108 11.36 7.20 -0.37
CA HIS A 108 11.59 5.98 -1.11
C HIS A 108 10.41 5.68 -2.06
N ALA A 109 9.18 5.72 -1.56
CA ALA A 109 7.98 5.45 -2.37
C ALA A 109 7.83 6.47 -3.52
N ARG A 110 8.16 7.74 -3.28
CA ARG A 110 8.21 8.78 -4.30
C ARG A 110 9.20 8.44 -5.42
N LYS A 111 10.42 8.02 -5.05
CA LYS A 111 11.46 7.60 -6.00
C LYS A 111 11.04 6.38 -6.82
N GLU A 112 10.44 5.38 -6.17
CA GLU A 112 9.94 4.20 -6.88
C GLU A 112 8.79 4.55 -7.83
N ASN A 113 7.84 5.39 -7.38
CA ASN A 113 6.73 5.84 -8.21
C ASN A 113 7.17 6.68 -9.42
N ALA A 114 8.28 7.43 -9.29
CA ALA A 114 8.87 8.18 -10.40
C ALA A 114 9.60 7.28 -11.42
N ARG A 115 10.12 6.13 -10.99
CA ARG A 115 10.76 5.14 -11.88
C ARG A 115 9.74 4.33 -12.66
N GLU A 116 8.77 3.80 -11.94
CA GLU A 116 7.68 3.01 -12.48
C GLU A 116 6.48 3.14 -11.53
N ARG A 117 5.29 3.36 -12.11
CA ARG A 117 4.09 3.64 -11.33
C ARG A 117 3.87 2.64 -10.21
N VAL A 118 3.75 3.15 -8.99
CA VAL A 118 3.28 2.42 -7.81
C VAL A 118 1.79 2.72 -7.62
N ASN A 119 0.98 1.70 -7.42
CA ASN A 119 -0.46 1.84 -7.35
C ASN A 119 -0.97 2.16 -5.94
N ALA A 120 -0.23 1.71 -4.92
CA ALA A 120 -0.56 1.96 -3.52
C ALA A 120 0.69 1.91 -2.63
N LEU A 121 0.68 2.69 -1.55
CA LEU A 121 1.61 2.59 -0.43
C LEU A 121 0.81 2.25 0.82
N ILE A 122 1.13 1.16 1.50
CA ILE A 122 0.65 0.84 2.84
C ILE A 122 1.72 1.22 3.86
N LEU A 123 1.31 1.85 4.96
CA LEU A 123 2.14 2.04 6.14
C LEU A 123 1.41 1.54 7.39
N ILE A 124 2.04 0.63 8.12
CA ILE A 124 1.54 0.11 9.41
C ILE A 124 2.50 0.56 10.51
N SER A 125 2.00 1.34 11.47
CA SER A 125 2.76 1.79 12.65
C SER A 125 1.81 2.21 13.78
N ASP A 126 2.32 2.35 14.99
CA ASP A 126 1.58 2.83 16.16
C ASP A 126 2.00 4.24 16.60
N ALA A 127 3.13 4.73 16.11
CA ALA A 127 3.77 5.96 16.54
C ALA A 127 4.12 6.90 15.36
N CYS A 128 4.39 8.16 15.69
CA CYS A 128 4.94 9.15 14.79
C CYS A 128 5.69 10.19 15.65
N GLU A 129 7.01 10.13 15.66
CA GLU A 129 7.86 11.08 16.38
C GLU A 129 8.48 12.15 15.47
N GLU A 130 8.17 12.10 14.18
CA GLU A 130 8.69 13.04 13.18
C GLU A 130 7.84 14.31 13.13
N ASP A 131 8.43 15.40 12.63
CA ASP A 131 7.72 16.65 12.40
C ASP A 131 6.57 16.48 11.39
N PRO A 132 5.32 16.74 11.79
CA PRO A 132 4.16 16.55 10.90
C PRO A 132 4.22 17.41 9.63
N GLU A 133 4.71 18.65 9.70
CA GLU A 133 4.75 19.53 8.53
C GLU A 133 5.74 19.02 7.48
N GLY A 134 6.88 18.47 7.91
CA GLY A 134 7.81 17.79 7.02
C GLY A 134 7.19 16.58 6.33
N LEU A 135 6.41 15.78 7.08
CA LEU A 135 5.69 14.62 6.52
C LEU A 135 4.59 15.04 5.54
N TYR A 136 3.84 16.10 5.83
CA TYR A 136 2.81 16.62 4.92
C TYR A 136 3.42 17.16 3.62
N ALA A 137 4.57 17.82 3.70
CA ALA A 137 5.29 18.26 2.51
C ALA A 137 5.74 17.06 1.66
N ALA A 138 6.34 16.05 2.26
CA ALA A 138 6.74 14.81 1.57
C ALA A 138 5.56 14.07 0.94
N ALA A 139 4.41 14.03 1.62
CA ALA A 139 3.19 13.39 1.11
C ALA A 139 2.65 14.08 -0.15
N ARG A 140 2.72 15.42 -0.22
CA ARG A 140 2.33 16.18 -1.43
C ARG A 140 3.21 15.84 -2.64
N GLU A 141 4.45 15.43 -2.42
CA GLU A 141 5.40 15.06 -3.47
C GLU A 141 5.26 13.61 -3.98
N LEU A 142 4.34 12.80 -3.42
CA LEU A 142 4.16 11.39 -3.83
C LEU A 142 3.62 11.19 -5.25
N GLY A 143 3.33 12.27 -5.99
CA GLY A 143 2.96 12.16 -7.40
C GLY A 143 1.64 11.42 -7.66
N GLY A 144 0.67 11.56 -6.76
CA GLY A 144 -0.63 10.91 -6.87
C GLY A 144 -0.66 9.44 -6.42
N LEU A 145 0.37 8.98 -5.74
CA LEU A 145 0.41 7.67 -5.09
C LEU A 145 -0.45 7.69 -3.82
N PRO A 146 -1.55 6.90 -3.73
CA PRO A 146 -2.38 6.85 -2.54
C PRO A 146 -1.67 6.16 -1.39
N LEU A 147 -1.73 6.78 -0.20
CA LEU A 147 -1.16 6.25 1.04
C LEU A 147 -2.27 5.70 1.94
N PHE A 148 -2.19 4.43 2.27
CA PHE A 148 -3.08 3.73 3.19
C PHE A 148 -2.37 3.55 4.53
N LEU A 149 -2.84 4.26 5.55
CA LEU A 149 -2.23 4.25 6.88
C LEU A 149 -3.06 3.40 7.83
N PHE A 150 -2.43 2.42 8.43
CA PHE A 150 -3.03 1.54 9.42
C PHE A 150 -2.35 1.76 10.76
N GLN A 151 -3.04 2.50 11.64
CA GLN A 151 -2.56 2.78 12.98
C GLN A 151 -2.95 1.63 13.92
N GLU A 152 -1.96 1.03 14.57
CA GLU A 152 -2.23 0.18 15.71
C GLU A 152 -2.37 1.02 17.00
N GLY A 153 -3.43 0.75 17.75
CA GLY A 153 -3.68 1.47 19.01
C GLY A 153 -4.52 2.73 18.87
N HIS A 154 -4.41 3.62 19.87
CA HIS A 154 -5.39 4.68 20.09
C HIS A 154 -4.82 6.09 20.13
N ASP A 155 -3.52 6.28 19.94
CA ASP A 155 -2.94 7.62 20.04
C ASP A 155 -3.67 8.59 19.12
N GLN A 156 -4.22 9.66 19.71
CA GLN A 156 -5.01 10.64 18.98
C GLN A 156 -4.13 11.61 18.19
N CYS A 157 -2.91 11.88 18.67
CA CYS A 157 -1.99 12.76 17.97
C CYS A 157 -1.50 12.07 16.69
N VAL A 158 -1.04 10.82 16.79
CA VAL A 158 -0.69 9.98 15.64
C VAL A 158 -1.87 9.85 14.68
N GLY A 159 -3.07 9.58 15.20
CA GLY A 159 -4.27 9.45 14.39
C GLY A 159 -4.62 10.70 13.57
N ARG A 160 -4.38 11.91 14.11
CA ARG A 160 -4.59 13.16 13.36
C ARG A 160 -3.57 13.33 12.23
N ILE A 161 -2.30 13.05 12.53
CA ILE A 161 -1.23 13.11 11.53
C ILE A 161 -1.52 12.14 10.37
N TYR A 162 -1.88 10.90 10.69
CA TYR A 162 -2.17 9.87 9.69
C TYR A 162 -3.42 10.16 8.87
N ALA A 163 -4.46 10.72 9.49
CA ALA A 163 -5.66 11.13 8.77
C ALA A 163 -5.35 12.24 7.75
N GLU A 164 -4.50 13.21 8.12
CA GLU A 164 -4.08 14.28 7.22
C GLU A 164 -3.20 13.76 6.07
N LEU A 165 -2.23 12.88 6.35
CA LEU A 165 -1.42 12.24 5.32
C LEU A 165 -2.28 11.46 4.32
N ALA A 166 -3.27 10.72 4.81
CA ALA A 166 -4.22 10.00 3.96
C ALA A 166 -5.04 10.95 3.09
N ALA A 167 -5.52 12.06 3.65
CA ALA A 167 -6.29 13.08 2.92
C ALA A 167 -5.44 13.73 1.82
N ILE A 168 -4.20 14.14 2.11
CA ILE A 168 -3.26 14.75 1.15
C ILE A 168 -3.04 13.82 -0.05
N THR A 169 -2.90 12.52 0.19
CA THR A 169 -2.55 11.51 -0.83
C THR A 169 -3.78 10.86 -1.49
N LYS A 170 -4.99 11.24 -1.09
CA LYS A 170 -6.26 10.61 -1.51
C LYS A 170 -6.31 9.11 -1.21
N GLY A 171 -5.63 8.70 -0.16
CA GLY A 171 -5.65 7.35 0.38
C GLY A 171 -6.71 7.17 1.47
N ALA A 172 -6.40 6.36 2.48
CA ALA A 172 -7.30 6.14 3.61
C ALA A 172 -6.53 5.88 4.91
N PHE A 173 -7.14 6.25 6.03
CA PHE A 173 -6.64 6.01 7.37
C PHE A 173 -7.58 5.09 8.13
N CYS A 174 -7.04 4.02 8.74
CA CYS A 174 -7.80 3.08 9.56
C CYS A 174 -7.05 2.76 10.83
N LYS A 175 -7.81 2.62 11.93
CA LYS A 175 -7.28 2.10 13.20
C LYS A 175 -7.57 0.61 13.31
N PHE A 176 -6.66 -0.10 13.96
CA PHE A 176 -6.89 -1.47 14.41
C PHE A 176 -6.21 -1.68 15.77
N TYR A 177 -6.53 -2.80 16.43
CA TYR A 177 -6.00 -3.10 17.75
C TYR A 177 -5.07 -4.30 17.68
N SER A 178 -4.14 -4.36 18.60
CA SER A 178 -3.31 -5.53 18.80
C SER A 178 -4.20 -6.79 18.95
N GLY A 179 -3.88 -7.83 18.17
CA GLY A 179 -4.70 -9.04 18.12
C GLY A 179 -5.89 -9.01 17.15
N ALA A 180 -6.17 -7.90 16.46
CA ALA A 180 -7.22 -7.83 15.44
C ALA A 180 -6.73 -8.34 14.07
N ALA A 181 -6.18 -9.55 14.02
CA ALA A 181 -5.61 -10.14 12.80
C ALA A 181 -6.60 -10.13 11.62
N GLN A 182 -7.86 -10.49 11.86
CA GLN A 182 -8.89 -10.48 10.81
C GLN A 182 -9.13 -9.08 10.24
N ARG A 183 -9.16 -8.05 11.09
CA ARG A 183 -9.30 -6.67 10.64
C ARG A 183 -8.14 -6.22 9.77
N LEU A 184 -6.91 -6.55 10.17
CA LEU A 184 -5.72 -6.26 9.37
C LEU A 184 -5.76 -7.02 8.04
N ALA A 185 -6.11 -8.31 8.05
CA ALA A 185 -6.27 -9.11 6.83
C ALA A 185 -7.24 -8.48 5.84
N ASP A 186 -8.41 -8.05 6.31
CA ASP A 186 -9.43 -7.44 5.44
C ASP A 186 -8.98 -6.11 4.85
N LEU A 187 -8.26 -5.29 5.63
CA LEU A 187 -7.67 -4.04 5.14
C LEU A 187 -6.58 -4.30 4.09
N LEU A 188 -5.68 -5.25 4.35
CA LEU A 188 -4.61 -5.62 3.41
C LEU A 188 -5.17 -6.16 2.10
N LYS A 189 -6.16 -7.06 2.15
CA LYS A 189 -6.86 -7.58 0.95
C LYS A 189 -7.52 -6.46 0.15
N ALA A 190 -8.16 -5.52 0.82
CA ALA A 190 -8.83 -4.41 0.16
C ALA A 190 -7.83 -3.49 -0.57
N VAL A 191 -6.69 -3.15 0.05
CA VAL A 191 -5.65 -2.35 -0.60
C VAL A 191 -4.95 -3.12 -1.72
N ALA A 192 -4.72 -4.43 -1.56
CA ALA A 192 -4.17 -5.26 -2.61
C ALA A 192 -5.09 -5.27 -3.86
N ALA A 193 -6.41 -5.42 -3.67
CA ALA A 193 -7.38 -5.32 -4.75
C ALA A 193 -7.36 -3.94 -5.43
N PHE A 194 -7.24 -2.87 -4.63
CA PHE A 194 -7.07 -1.52 -5.18
C PHE A 194 -5.78 -1.38 -5.99
N ALA A 195 -4.66 -1.89 -5.50
CA ALA A 195 -3.39 -1.84 -6.21
C ALA A 195 -3.43 -2.59 -7.55
N ALA A 196 -4.10 -3.74 -7.59
CA ALA A 196 -4.20 -4.58 -8.79
C ALA A 196 -5.21 -4.08 -9.81
N GLY A 197 -6.34 -3.48 -9.40
CA GLY A 197 -7.43 -3.12 -10.32
C GLY A 197 -8.13 -1.79 -10.02
N GLY A 198 -7.52 -0.93 -9.19
CA GLY A 198 -8.02 0.40 -8.87
C GLY A 198 -9.33 0.40 -8.08
N VAL A 199 -10.01 1.55 -8.13
CA VAL A 199 -11.29 1.77 -7.44
C VAL A 199 -12.34 0.74 -7.85
N LYS A 200 -12.34 0.27 -9.11
CA LYS A 200 -13.30 -0.73 -9.59
C LYS A 200 -13.12 -2.07 -8.87
N ALA A 201 -11.88 -2.57 -8.80
CA ALA A 201 -11.59 -3.82 -8.10
C ALA A 201 -11.85 -3.71 -6.59
N LEU A 202 -11.52 -2.58 -5.97
CA LEU A 202 -11.87 -2.33 -4.58
C LEU A 202 -13.40 -2.36 -4.36
N ALA A 203 -14.19 -1.75 -5.25
CA ALA A 203 -15.64 -1.72 -5.13
C ALA A 203 -16.31 -3.09 -5.28
N THR A 204 -15.68 -4.03 -5.98
CA THR A 204 -16.19 -5.41 -6.09
C THR A 204 -15.92 -6.26 -4.86
N GLN A 205 -15.03 -5.82 -3.98
CA GLN A 205 -14.69 -6.48 -2.72
C GLN A 205 -15.80 -6.33 -1.67
N ASN A 206 -16.91 -6.84 -1.76
CA ASN A 206 -18.10 -6.62 -0.93
C ASN A 206 -17.87 -6.73 0.61
N SER A 207 -16.77 -6.14 1.10
CA SER A 207 -16.29 -6.15 2.48
C SER A 207 -16.47 -4.81 3.18
N GLU A 208 -16.53 -4.83 4.51
CA GLU A 208 -16.58 -3.60 5.32
C GLU A 208 -15.31 -2.75 5.11
N ALA A 209 -14.14 -3.41 5.05
CA ALA A 209 -12.87 -2.73 4.80
C ALA A 209 -12.90 -1.98 3.46
N ALA A 210 -13.35 -2.61 2.38
CA ALA A 210 -13.45 -1.98 1.07
C ALA A 210 -14.38 -0.75 1.10
N ARG A 211 -15.56 -0.86 1.73
CA ARG A 211 -16.50 0.26 1.88
C ARG A 211 -15.90 1.42 2.67
N LEU A 212 -15.17 1.11 3.75
CA LEU A 212 -14.49 2.12 4.57
C LEU A 212 -13.43 2.88 3.76
N LEU A 213 -12.56 2.16 3.05
CA LEU A 213 -11.52 2.78 2.20
C LEU A 213 -12.16 3.66 1.12
N LEU A 214 -13.14 3.15 0.37
CA LEU A 214 -13.84 3.90 -0.67
C LEU A 214 -14.51 5.18 -0.16
N THR A 215 -15.04 5.17 1.06
CA THR A 215 -15.69 6.34 1.67
C THR A 215 -14.67 7.44 1.98
N GLN A 216 -13.46 7.08 2.39
CA GLN A 216 -12.40 8.03 2.70
C GLN A 216 -11.72 8.58 1.45
N MET A 217 -11.47 7.74 0.45
CA MET A 217 -10.82 8.12 -0.82
C MET A 217 -11.66 9.09 -1.68
N LYS A 218 -12.94 9.26 -1.38
CA LYS A 218 -13.86 10.19 -2.09
C LYS A 218 -13.81 11.61 -1.56
N LYS A 219 -13.17 11.83 -0.42
CA LYS A 219 -13.04 13.15 0.21
C LYS A 219 -11.82 13.88 -0.33
#